data_00485e2c9bdca7122812e0ef9e48c49c
#
_entry.id   00485e2c9bdca7122812e0ef9e48c49c
#
_cell.length_a   1.000
_cell.length_b   1.000
_cell.length_c   1.000
_cell.angle_alpha   90.00
_cell.angle_beta   90.00
_cell.angle_gamma   90.00
#
_symmetry.space_group_name_H-M   'P 1'
#
loop_
_entity.id
_entity.type
_entity.pdbx_description
1 polymer ?
#
loop_
_entity_poly.entity_id
_entity_poly.type
_entity_poly.pdbx_seq_one_letter_code
_entity_poly.pdbx_strand_id
1 'polypeptide(L)'
;MARVLVVDDAAFMRKMLADVLGKAGHEVVGEGANGNEAVEQFQALRPDIMTLDITMPEKDGLAALKEILSLDASARVVMCSALGQESKVLEAIKSGAKDFVVKPFQPDRVVDAIGKALT
;
A
#
# COMPACT_ATOMS: atom_id res chain seq x y z
N MET A 1 -10.72 8.46 -10.18
CA MET A 1 -9.30 8.29 -10.51
C MET A 1 -8.43 8.82 -9.39
N ALA A 2 -7.50 8.01 -8.93
CA ALA A 2 -6.65 8.37 -7.81
C ALA A 2 -5.19 8.30 -8.20
N ARG A 3 -4.36 9.08 -7.49
CA ARG A 3 -2.89 9.02 -7.58
C ARG A 3 -2.42 8.00 -6.55
N VAL A 4 -1.79 6.92 -7.00
CA VAL A 4 -1.45 5.78 -6.16
C VAL A 4 0.06 5.60 -6.06
N LEU A 5 0.57 5.43 -4.84
CA LEU A 5 1.94 5.03 -4.57
C LEU A 5 1.94 3.53 -4.29
N VAL A 6 2.77 2.77 -5.01
CA VAL A 6 2.84 1.31 -4.87
C VAL A 6 4.17 0.94 -4.21
N VAL A 7 4.10 0.27 -3.06
CA VAL A 7 5.29 -0.13 -2.31
C VAL A 7 5.31 -1.63 -2.09
N ASP A 8 6.32 -2.28 -2.65
CA ASP A 8 6.55 -3.73 -2.53
C ASP A 8 8.02 -3.98 -2.89
N ASP A 9 8.69 -4.87 -2.19
CA ASP A 9 10.10 -5.13 -2.48
C ASP A 9 10.31 -5.92 -3.78
N ALA A 10 9.27 -6.56 -4.31
CA ALA A 10 9.34 -7.31 -5.55
C ALA A 10 8.89 -6.43 -6.74
N ALA A 11 9.81 -6.15 -7.66
CA ALA A 11 9.50 -5.37 -8.85
C ALA A 11 8.36 -5.98 -9.66
N PHE A 12 8.29 -7.30 -9.72
CA PHE A 12 7.22 -8.02 -10.40
C PHE A 12 5.85 -7.66 -9.81
N MET A 13 5.74 -7.60 -8.48
CA MET A 13 4.48 -7.29 -7.81
C MET A 13 4.09 -5.83 -8.03
N ARG A 14 5.07 -4.92 -8.03
CA ARG A 14 4.79 -3.51 -8.32
C ARG A 14 4.22 -3.34 -9.73
N LYS A 15 4.79 -4.06 -10.69
CA LYS A 15 4.31 -4.00 -12.08
C LYS A 15 2.90 -4.58 -12.18
N MET A 16 2.63 -5.69 -11.51
CA MET A 16 1.31 -6.30 -11.51
C MET A 16 0.25 -5.34 -10.96
N LEU A 17 0.54 -4.72 -9.83
CA LEU A 17 -0.37 -3.74 -9.24
C LEU A 17 -0.57 -2.51 -10.14
N ALA A 18 0.51 -2.03 -10.76
CA ALA A 18 0.41 -0.90 -11.67
C ALA A 18 -0.51 -1.21 -12.85
N ASP A 19 -0.41 -2.43 -13.40
CA ASP A 19 -1.28 -2.84 -14.51
C ASP A 19 -2.75 -2.91 -14.06
N VAL A 20 -3.01 -3.51 -12.90
CA VAL A 20 -4.37 -3.62 -12.36
C VAL A 20 -4.96 -2.24 -12.10
N LEU A 21 -4.20 -1.36 -11.46
CA LEU A 21 -4.66 -0.03 -11.11
C LEU A 21 -4.86 0.86 -12.34
N GLY A 22 -3.94 0.75 -13.31
CA GLY A 22 -4.06 1.50 -14.56
C GLY A 22 -5.31 1.14 -15.34
N LYS A 23 -5.65 -0.16 -15.40
CA LYS A 23 -6.86 -0.62 -16.07
C LYS A 23 -8.12 -0.15 -15.36
N ALA A 24 -8.05 0.12 -14.08
CA ALA A 24 -9.17 0.63 -13.29
C ALA A 24 -9.27 2.16 -13.33
N GLY A 25 -8.40 2.82 -14.07
CA GLY A 25 -8.44 4.27 -14.24
C GLY A 25 -7.65 5.06 -13.21
N HIS A 26 -6.82 4.40 -12.41
CA HIS A 26 -5.96 5.08 -11.45
C HIS A 26 -4.58 5.35 -12.06
N GLU A 27 -3.87 6.30 -11.49
CA GLU A 27 -2.52 6.64 -11.94
C GLU A 27 -1.51 6.23 -10.87
N VAL A 28 -0.53 5.39 -11.23
CA VAL A 28 0.58 5.05 -10.33
C VAL A 28 1.63 6.16 -10.46
N VAL A 29 1.78 6.95 -9.41
CA VAL A 29 2.64 8.14 -9.44
C VAL A 29 4.04 7.87 -8.92
N GLY A 30 4.26 6.71 -8.30
CA GLY A 30 5.58 6.34 -7.81
C GLY A 30 5.60 4.93 -7.25
N GLU A 31 6.81 4.46 -6.93
CA GLU A 31 7.03 3.13 -6.38
C GLU A 31 8.07 3.21 -5.28
N GLY A 32 7.99 2.26 -4.35
CA GLY A 32 9.00 2.07 -3.33
C GLY A 32 9.29 0.58 -3.14
N ALA A 33 10.51 0.25 -2.75
CA ALA A 33 10.95 -1.13 -2.60
C ALA A 33 11.20 -1.53 -1.14
N ASN A 34 11.08 -0.59 -0.22
CA ASN A 34 11.21 -0.86 1.21
C ASN A 34 10.48 0.24 2.00
N GLY A 35 10.45 0.08 3.33
CA GLY A 35 9.73 1.01 4.19
C GLY A 35 10.33 2.42 4.22
N ASN A 36 11.64 2.54 4.06
CA ASN A 36 12.26 3.87 4.01
C ASN A 36 11.84 4.61 2.75
N GLU A 37 11.86 3.92 1.61
CA GLU A 37 11.40 4.51 0.35
C GLU A 37 9.91 4.84 0.40
N ALA A 38 9.11 4.01 1.10
CA ALA A 38 7.69 4.29 1.27
C ALA A 38 7.47 5.65 1.93
N VAL A 39 8.19 5.92 3.01
CA VAL A 39 8.07 7.18 3.74
C VAL A 39 8.56 8.36 2.88
N GLU A 40 9.72 8.19 2.23
CA GLU A 40 10.29 9.23 1.37
C GLU A 40 9.37 9.58 0.23
N GLN A 41 8.85 8.57 -0.48
CA GLN A 41 7.97 8.78 -1.63
C GLN A 41 6.63 9.36 -1.20
N PHE A 42 6.11 8.92 -0.03
CA PHE A 42 4.87 9.48 0.49
C PHE A 42 5.02 11.00 0.71
N GLN A 43 6.12 11.41 1.32
CA GLN A 43 6.35 12.83 1.59
C GLN A 43 6.57 13.63 0.30
N ALA A 44 7.28 13.06 -0.66
CA ALA A 44 7.60 13.75 -1.92
C ALA A 44 6.38 13.85 -2.84
N LEU A 45 5.57 12.80 -2.93
CA LEU A 45 4.49 12.70 -3.93
C LEU A 45 3.11 13.05 -3.38
N ARG A 46 2.89 12.90 -2.09
CA ARG A 46 1.58 13.10 -1.46
C ARG A 46 0.47 12.41 -2.25
N PRO A 47 0.53 11.07 -2.36
CA PRO A 47 -0.48 10.33 -3.13
C PRO A 47 -1.85 10.40 -2.47
N ASP A 48 -2.89 10.12 -3.24
CA ASP A 48 -4.24 10.01 -2.70
C ASP A 48 -4.39 8.76 -1.85
N ILE A 49 -3.68 7.69 -2.23
CA ILE A 49 -3.72 6.40 -1.56
C ILE A 49 -2.43 5.64 -1.87
N MET A 50 -2.04 4.72 -1.01
CA MET A 50 -0.89 3.87 -1.28
C MET A 50 -1.20 2.42 -0.95
N THR A 51 -0.53 1.50 -1.67
CA THR A 51 -0.46 0.10 -1.31
C THR A 51 0.89 -0.14 -0.67
N LEU A 52 0.91 -0.92 0.42
CA LEU A 52 2.11 -1.07 1.23
C LEU A 52 2.24 -2.53 1.67
N ASP A 53 3.29 -3.20 1.18
CA ASP A 53 3.58 -4.57 1.57
C ASP A 53 4.00 -4.61 3.05
N ILE A 54 3.59 -5.65 3.76
CA ILE A 54 3.92 -5.80 5.18
C ILE A 54 5.38 -6.16 5.38
N THR A 55 5.89 -7.15 4.63
CA THR A 55 7.25 -7.66 4.82
C THR A 55 8.20 -7.13 3.76
N MET A 56 9.14 -6.31 4.16
CA MET A 56 10.14 -5.71 3.27
C MET A 56 11.47 -5.57 4.02
N PRO A 57 12.60 -5.53 3.29
CA PRO A 57 13.89 -5.30 3.92
C PRO A 57 14.01 -3.89 4.48
N GLU A 58 14.96 -3.68 5.36
CA GLU A 58 15.35 -2.43 6.00
C GLU A 58 14.26 -1.94 6.98
N LYS A 59 13.15 -1.41 6.50
CA LYS A 59 12.00 -1.03 7.32
C LYS A 59 10.78 -1.76 6.79
N ASP A 60 10.08 -2.52 7.62
CA ASP A 60 8.90 -3.27 7.19
C ASP A 60 7.67 -2.36 7.03
N GLY A 61 6.61 -2.94 6.49
CA GLY A 61 5.40 -2.18 6.20
C GLY A 61 4.68 -1.66 7.43
N LEU A 62 4.70 -2.39 8.54
CA LEU A 62 4.06 -1.91 9.78
C LEU A 62 4.78 -0.68 10.32
N ALA A 63 6.10 -0.71 10.34
CA ALA A 63 6.89 0.43 10.80
C ALA A 63 6.68 1.64 9.88
N ALA A 64 6.66 1.42 8.56
CA ALA A 64 6.42 2.48 7.60
C ALA A 64 5.01 3.07 7.74
N LEU A 65 4.00 2.21 7.94
CA LEU A 65 2.62 2.64 8.14
C LEU A 65 2.52 3.57 9.35
N LYS A 66 3.11 3.18 10.47
CA LYS A 66 3.04 3.98 11.70
C LYS A 66 3.73 5.33 11.52
N GLU A 67 4.85 5.33 10.83
CA GLU A 67 5.58 6.58 10.55
C GLU A 67 4.77 7.48 9.62
N ILE A 68 4.21 6.94 8.55
CA ILE A 68 3.39 7.71 7.60
C ILE A 68 2.18 8.31 8.30
N LEU A 69 1.48 7.53 9.13
CA LEU A 69 0.31 8.02 9.85
C LEU A 69 0.67 9.05 10.91
N SER A 70 1.89 9.02 11.45
CA SER A 70 2.34 10.06 12.37
C SER A 70 2.64 11.37 11.63
N LEU A 71 3.02 11.28 10.37
CA LEU A 71 3.27 12.47 9.53
C LEU A 71 1.97 13.04 8.97
N ASP A 72 1.00 12.17 8.66
CA ASP A 72 -0.29 12.58 8.11
C ASP A 72 -1.35 11.55 8.53
N ALA A 73 -2.12 11.90 9.54
CA ALA A 73 -3.15 11.00 10.08
C ALA A 73 -4.26 10.69 9.07
N SER A 74 -4.39 11.48 8.00
CA SER A 74 -5.40 11.27 6.97
C SER A 74 -4.90 10.40 5.82
N ALA A 75 -3.65 9.92 5.87
CA ALA A 75 -3.10 9.07 4.82
C ALA A 75 -3.94 7.80 4.65
N ARG A 76 -4.20 7.44 3.40
CA ARG A 76 -4.96 6.24 3.09
C ARG A 76 -4.00 5.14 2.64
N VAL A 77 -3.96 4.06 3.41
CA VAL A 77 -3.04 2.96 3.17
C VAL A 77 -3.79 1.64 3.11
N VAL A 78 -3.58 0.89 2.04
CA VAL A 78 -4.07 -0.48 1.87
C VAL A 78 -2.88 -1.41 2.01
N MET A 79 -2.92 -2.32 2.98
CA MET A 79 -1.81 -3.25 3.21
C MET A 79 -1.87 -4.41 2.24
N CYS A 80 -0.70 -4.94 1.87
CA CYS A 80 -0.60 -6.15 1.06
C CYS A 80 0.08 -7.22 1.91
N SER A 81 -0.58 -8.37 2.08
CA SER A 81 -0.08 -9.41 2.96
C SER A 81 0.07 -10.74 2.24
N ALA A 82 0.98 -11.59 2.75
CA ALA A 82 1.05 -12.99 2.36
C ALA A 82 0.16 -13.81 3.31
N LEU A 83 -0.10 -15.06 2.94
CA LEU A 83 -0.79 -15.99 3.83
C LEU A 83 0.03 -16.15 5.13
N GLY A 84 -0.67 -16.26 6.24
CA GLY A 84 -0.01 -16.46 7.54
C GLY A 84 0.37 -15.16 8.24
N GLN A 85 -0.04 -14.01 7.74
CA GLN A 85 0.29 -12.72 8.34
C GLN A 85 -0.91 -12.06 9.03
N GLU A 86 -1.89 -12.83 9.46
CA GLU A 86 -3.14 -12.31 10.01
C GLU A 86 -2.94 -11.40 11.21
N SER A 87 -1.99 -11.74 12.10
CA SER A 87 -1.74 -10.90 13.29
C SER A 87 -1.15 -9.53 12.90
N LYS A 88 -0.30 -9.51 11.86
CA LYS A 88 0.27 -8.25 11.37
C LYS A 88 -0.78 -7.40 10.64
N VAL A 89 -1.67 -8.05 9.90
CA VAL A 89 -2.80 -7.35 9.25
C VAL A 89 -3.68 -6.70 10.31
N LEU A 90 -4.00 -7.44 11.37
CA LEU A 90 -4.82 -6.90 12.46
C LEU A 90 -4.14 -5.71 13.12
N GLU A 91 -2.84 -5.80 13.36
CA GLU A 91 -2.07 -4.68 13.93
C GLU A 91 -2.10 -3.46 13.00
N ALA A 92 -1.96 -3.68 11.69
CA ALA A 92 -2.02 -2.60 10.71
C ALA A 92 -3.38 -1.90 10.71
N ILE A 93 -4.46 -2.66 10.72
CA ILE A 93 -5.81 -2.11 10.75
C ILE A 93 -6.03 -1.31 12.04
N LYS A 94 -5.60 -1.85 13.17
CA LYS A 94 -5.69 -1.14 14.46
C LYS A 94 -4.87 0.15 14.45
N SER A 95 -3.78 0.18 13.70
CA SER A 95 -2.93 1.37 13.60
C SER A 95 -3.48 2.42 12.64
N GLY A 96 -4.47 2.07 11.81
CA GLY A 96 -5.13 3.03 10.94
C GLY A 96 -5.10 2.72 9.45
N ALA A 97 -4.60 1.55 9.03
CA ALA A 97 -4.71 1.13 7.64
C ALA A 97 -6.19 0.98 7.27
N LYS A 98 -6.54 1.32 6.04
CA LYS A 98 -7.95 1.34 5.62
C LYS A 98 -8.47 -0.02 5.21
N ASP A 99 -7.61 -0.87 4.65
CA ASP A 99 -8.00 -2.19 4.18
C ASP A 99 -6.74 -3.01 3.93
N PHE A 100 -6.92 -4.25 3.48
CA PHE A 100 -5.79 -5.10 3.10
C PHE A 100 -6.20 -6.00 1.95
N VAL A 101 -5.20 -6.49 1.20
CA VAL A 101 -5.37 -7.50 0.17
C VAL A 101 -4.32 -8.58 0.38
N VAL A 102 -4.64 -9.83 -0.01
CA VAL A 102 -3.77 -10.98 0.22
C VAL A 102 -3.15 -11.44 -1.11
N LYS A 103 -1.86 -11.73 -1.09
CA LYS A 103 -1.16 -12.29 -2.25
C LYS A 103 -1.48 -13.78 -2.39
N PRO A 104 -1.61 -14.32 -3.60
CA PRO A 104 -1.54 -13.62 -4.89
C PRO A 104 -2.78 -12.75 -5.11
N PHE A 105 -2.56 -11.58 -5.73
CA PHE A 105 -3.63 -10.59 -5.87
C PHE A 105 -4.73 -11.04 -6.82
N GLN A 106 -5.97 -10.85 -6.39
CA GLN A 106 -7.14 -10.93 -7.26
C GLN A 106 -7.42 -9.50 -7.74
N PRO A 107 -7.37 -9.22 -9.06
CA PRO A 107 -7.55 -7.85 -9.56
C PRO A 107 -8.80 -7.15 -9.03
N ASP A 108 -9.93 -7.85 -9.03
CA ASP A 108 -11.20 -7.28 -8.54
C ASP A 108 -11.11 -6.91 -7.06
N ARG A 109 -10.42 -7.72 -6.27
CA ARG A 109 -10.26 -7.46 -4.83
C ARG A 109 -9.39 -6.23 -4.60
N VAL A 110 -8.32 -6.05 -5.39
CA VAL A 110 -7.45 -4.88 -5.30
C VAL A 110 -8.24 -3.62 -5.63
N VAL A 111 -8.97 -3.63 -6.74
CA VAL A 111 -9.78 -2.47 -7.17
C VAL A 111 -10.83 -2.13 -6.12
N ASP A 112 -11.50 -3.14 -5.56
CA ASP A 112 -12.50 -2.95 -4.51
C ASP A 112 -11.90 -2.32 -3.26
N ALA A 113 -10.74 -2.80 -2.80
CA ALA A 113 -10.08 -2.27 -1.62
C ALA A 113 -9.68 -0.80 -1.82
N ILE A 114 -9.12 -0.47 -3.00
CA ILE A 114 -8.74 0.90 -3.32
C ILE A 114 -9.98 1.80 -3.34
N GLY A 115 -11.04 1.37 -4.00
CA GLY A 115 -12.27 2.16 -4.09
C GLY A 115 -12.89 2.45 -2.72
N LYS A 116 -12.96 1.44 -1.86
CA LYS A 116 -13.50 1.59 -0.51
C LYS A 116 -12.62 2.50 0.35
N ALA A 117 -11.30 2.39 0.23
CA ALA A 117 -10.39 3.21 1.02
C ALA A 117 -10.43 4.69 0.62
N LEU A 118 -10.86 4.98 -0.60
CA LEU A 118 -10.99 6.36 -1.09
C LEU A 118 -12.27 7.05 -0.61
N THR A 119 -13.23 6.28 -0.14
CA THR A 119 -14.46 6.86 0.43
C THR A 119 -14.29 7.08 1.95
#